data_2e00371b18a56dad908b3e4273f8ba98
#
_entry.id   2e00371b18a56dad908b3e4273f8ba98
#
_cell.length_a   1.000
_cell.length_b   1.000
_cell.length_c   1.000
_cell.angle_alpha   90.00
_cell.angle_beta   90.00
_cell.angle_gamma   90.00
#
_symmetry.space_group_name_H-M   'P 1'
#
loop_
_entity.id
_entity.type
_entity.pdbx_description
1 polymer ?
#
loop_
_entity_poly.entity_id
_entity_poly.type
_entity_poly.pdbx_seq_one_letter_code
_entity_poly.pdbx_strand_id
1 'polypeptide(L)'
;YKVKVEVCGNRIRVFVNDEKLPHIDLEDKNSNLAPTGEVALGGGWIDTEFDDLTVTPLAEDALKDVKVQEYRMALTTQEKEKIRREERAQYTSVKLDKLTADRTELSLDGNWLFMPDYQLNDKTKAISMQTNDNDWHIMPVPAFWNPIRIWLHGETMPSPTGPQHKGVSDTYYQQETDRCENYTFNYRKTGAAWYRQWLELPADVKGKQLTLSFDAVSKMAEVYINGEAAGSNIGMFGDFQVDATRFLRP
;
A
#
# COMPACT_ATOMS: atom_id res chain seq x y z
N TYR A 1 7.23 -12.13 22.57
CA TYR A 1 5.79 -12.05 22.25
C TYR A 1 5.04 -13.04 23.13
N LYS A 2 3.89 -12.62 23.66
CA LYS A 2 2.94 -13.52 24.31
C LYS A 2 1.89 -13.90 23.31
N VAL A 3 1.75 -15.19 23.02
CA VAL A 3 0.74 -15.68 22.08
C VAL A 3 -0.28 -16.51 22.85
N LYS A 4 -1.55 -16.20 22.64
CA LYS A 4 -2.66 -16.97 23.19
C LYS A 4 -3.47 -17.51 22.02
N VAL A 5 -3.64 -18.82 22.00
CA VAL A 5 -4.48 -19.51 21.01
C VAL A 5 -5.68 -20.12 21.74
N GLU A 6 -6.87 -19.80 21.28
CA GLU A 6 -8.12 -20.40 21.74
C GLU A 6 -8.67 -21.30 20.63
N VAL A 7 -8.92 -22.53 20.94
CA VAL A 7 -9.54 -23.50 20.03
C VAL A 7 -10.78 -24.09 20.70
N CYS A 8 -11.92 -23.98 20.06
CA CYS A 8 -13.17 -24.52 20.55
C CYS A 8 -13.99 -25.07 19.36
N GLY A 9 -14.07 -26.38 19.26
CA GLY A 9 -14.64 -27.04 18.10
C GLY A 9 -13.87 -26.67 16.81
N ASN A 10 -14.59 -26.10 15.85
CA ASN A 10 -14.02 -25.67 14.57
C ASN A 10 -13.57 -24.18 14.56
N ARG A 11 -13.59 -23.52 15.70
CA ARG A 11 -13.22 -22.12 15.81
C ARG A 11 -11.83 -21.95 16.40
N ILE A 12 -11.03 -21.10 15.77
CA ILE A 12 -9.66 -20.80 16.18
C ILE A 12 -9.51 -19.28 16.30
N ARG A 13 -9.00 -18.83 17.45
CA ARG A 13 -8.68 -17.43 17.71
C ARG A 13 -7.24 -17.32 18.19
N VAL A 14 -6.50 -16.37 17.65
CA VAL A 14 -5.12 -16.10 18.04
C VAL A 14 -4.99 -14.65 18.49
N PHE A 15 -4.42 -14.46 19.66
CA PHE A 15 -4.13 -13.15 20.25
C PHE A 15 -2.64 -13.00 20.45
N VAL A 16 -2.13 -11.80 20.30
CA VAL A 16 -0.72 -11.46 20.54
C VAL A 16 -0.65 -10.34 21.56
N ASN A 17 0.28 -10.45 22.51
CA ASN A 17 0.57 -9.42 23.51
C ASN A 17 -0.64 -8.92 24.32
N ASP A 18 -1.52 -9.84 24.73
CA ASP A 18 -2.73 -9.54 25.52
C ASP A 18 -3.72 -8.55 24.85
N GLU A 19 -3.69 -8.43 23.55
CA GLU A 19 -4.65 -7.61 22.81
C GLU A 19 -6.10 -8.10 23.03
N LYS A 20 -7.03 -7.16 23.00
CA LYS A 20 -8.46 -7.48 23.23
C LYS A 20 -9.12 -8.12 22.01
N LEU A 21 -8.62 -7.83 20.83
CA LEU A 21 -9.10 -8.38 19.57
C LEU A 21 -8.15 -9.45 19.07
N PRO A 22 -8.63 -10.55 18.53
CA PRO A 22 -7.76 -11.58 17.97
C PRO A 22 -7.14 -11.12 16.66
N HIS A 23 -5.88 -11.49 16.43
CA HIS A 23 -5.21 -11.34 15.13
C HIS A 23 -5.73 -12.33 14.09
N ILE A 24 -6.20 -13.48 14.56
CA ILE A 24 -6.85 -14.49 13.74
C ILE A 24 -8.13 -14.86 14.47
N ASP A 25 -9.24 -14.88 13.74
CA ASP A 25 -10.53 -15.41 14.21
C ASP A 25 -11.18 -16.09 13.01
N LEU A 26 -11.11 -17.40 13.00
CA LEU A 26 -11.61 -18.17 11.89
C LEU A 26 -12.49 -19.33 12.36
N GLU A 27 -13.45 -19.66 11.56
CA GLU A 27 -14.25 -20.87 11.67
C GLU A 27 -13.85 -21.82 10.54
N ASP A 28 -13.21 -22.94 10.90
CA ASP A 28 -12.87 -23.98 9.92
C ASP A 28 -14.14 -24.73 9.52
N LYS A 29 -14.49 -24.62 8.27
CA LYS A 29 -15.65 -25.30 7.69
C LYS A 29 -15.36 -26.72 7.18
N ASN A 30 -14.15 -27.22 7.44
CA ASN A 30 -13.77 -28.55 7.04
C ASN A 30 -14.48 -29.61 7.95
N SER A 31 -15.32 -30.39 7.37
CA SER A 31 -16.08 -31.44 8.09
C SER A 31 -15.24 -32.62 8.59
N ASN A 32 -13.96 -32.68 8.21
CA ASN A 32 -13.05 -33.78 8.55
C ASN A 32 -12.08 -33.43 9.69
N LEU A 33 -12.43 -32.45 10.53
CA LEU A 33 -11.63 -32.13 11.71
C LEU A 33 -11.50 -33.31 12.65
N ALA A 34 -10.29 -33.65 13.03
CA ALA A 34 -10.05 -34.64 14.05
C ALA A 34 -10.56 -34.10 15.42
N PRO A 35 -11.27 -34.95 16.20
CA PRO A 35 -11.79 -34.55 17.51
C PRO A 35 -10.68 -34.28 18.54
N THR A 36 -9.48 -34.75 18.25
CA THR A 36 -8.28 -34.62 19.10
C THR A 36 -7.09 -34.23 18.26
N GLY A 37 -6.17 -33.46 18.83
CA GLY A 37 -4.96 -33.03 18.17
C GLY A 37 -3.82 -32.80 19.16
N GLU A 38 -2.65 -32.52 18.64
CA GLU A 38 -1.47 -32.19 19.41
C GLU A 38 -1.20 -30.67 19.34
N VAL A 39 -0.59 -30.16 20.39
CA VAL A 39 -0.03 -28.82 20.38
C VAL A 39 1.43 -28.92 19.99
N ALA A 40 1.80 -28.30 18.91
CA ALA A 40 3.19 -28.23 18.45
C ALA A 40 3.65 -26.76 18.36
N LEU A 41 4.88 -26.52 18.78
CA LEU A 41 5.57 -25.26 18.60
C LEU A 41 6.67 -25.45 17.56
N GLY A 42 6.74 -24.54 16.60
CA GLY A 42 7.74 -24.60 15.55
C GLY A 42 8.34 -23.23 15.27
N GLY A 43 9.65 -23.19 15.12
CA GLY A 43 10.38 -22.02 14.62
C GLY A 43 10.49 -22.03 13.10
N GLY A 44 10.67 -20.86 12.51
CA GLY A 44 10.91 -20.69 11.09
C GLY A 44 12.39 -20.73 10.72
N TRP A 45 12.84 -19.78 9.91
CA TRP A 45 14.19 -19.71 9.35
C TRP A 45 15.27 -19.16 10.31
N ILE A 46 14.88 -18.76 11.51
CA ILE A 46 15.76 -18.21 12.54
C ILE A 46 15.59 -19.02 13.83
N ASP A 47 16.61 -19.00 14.66
CA ASP A 47 16.55 -19.59 16.00
C ASP A 47 15.38 -18.97 16.78
N THR A 48 14.51 -19.81 17.29
CA THR A 48 13.32 -19.39 18.01
C THR A 48 13.28 -20.12 19.35
N GLU A 49 13.17 -19.37 20.42
CA GLU A 49 13.01 -19.88 21.77
C GLU A 49 11.55 -19.73 22.20
N PHE A 50 11.04 -20.76 22.85
CA PHE A 50 9.71 -20.76 23.44
C PHE A 50 9.84 -20.98 24.94
N ASP A 51 9.07 -20.24 25.72
CA ASP A 51 9.03 -20.33 27.16
C ASP A 51 7.58 -20.22 27.67
N ASP A 52 7.35 -20.65 28.90
CA ASP A 52 6.07 -20.52 29.61
C ASP A 52 4.84 -21.09 28.87
N LEU A 53 4.99 -22.24 28.19
CA LEU A 53 3.86 -22.87 27.56
C LEU A 53 2.84 -23.38 28.60
N THR A 54 1.62 -22.85 28.53
CA THR A 54 0.50 -23.29 29.36
C THR A 54 -0.67 -23.72 28.48
N VAL A 55 -1.21 -24.90 28.74
CA VAL A 55 -2.44 -25.40 28.08
C VAL A 55 -3.54 -25.45 29.11
N THR A 56 -4.63 -24.74 28.86
CA THR A 56 -5.80 -24.70 29.74
C THR A 56 -7.03 -25.15 28.98
N PRO A 57 -7.81 -26.12 29.50
CA PRO A 57 -9.06 -26.53 28.88
C PRO A 57 -10.04 -25.35 28.78
N LEU A 58 -10.67 -25.19 27.62
CA LEU A 58 -11.82 -24.31 27.45
C LEU A 58 -13.11 -25.08 27.65
N ALA A 59 -14.15 -24.39 28.15
CA ALA A 59 -15.49 -24.96 28.16
C ALA A 59 -15.96 -25.24 26.73
N GLU A 60 -16.73 -26.31 26.54
CA GLU A 60 -17.20 -26.76 25.23
C GLU A 60 -17.99 -25.68 24.45
N ASP A 61 -18.60 -24.76 25.17
CA ASP A 61 -19.36 -23.63 24.64
C ASP A 61 -18.70 -22.26 24.81
N ALA A 62 -17.42 -22.23 25.17
CA ALA A 62 -16.70 -20.98 25.52
C ALA A 62 -16.75 -19.90 24.43
N LEU A 63 -16.88 -20.29 23.16
CA LEU A 63 -16.92 -19.38 22.02
C LEU A 63 -18.30 -19.32 21.33
N LYS A 64 -19.32 -19.95 21.88
CA LYS A 64 -20.65 -20.08 21.27
C LYS A 64 -21.31 -18.72 20.96
N ASP A 65 -21.23 -17.79 21.91
CA ASP A 65 -21.89 -16.49 21.78
C ASP A 65 -20.92 -15.38 21.35
N VAL A 66 -19.67 -15.74 21.07
CA VAL A 66 -18.67 -14.79 20.59
C VAL A 66 -18.80 -14.69 19.08
N LYS A 67 -19.24 -13.54 18.59
CA LYS A 67 -19.31 -13.30 17.12
C LYS A 67 -17.93 -13.48 16.51
N VAL A 68 -17.90 -14.16 15.37
CA VAL A 68 -16.68 -14.21 14.55
C VAL A 68 -16.34 -12.80 14.15
N GLN A 69 -15.09 -12.40 14.35
CA GLN A 69 -14.63 -11.11 13.87
C GLN A 69 -14.65 -11.19 12.35
N GLU A 70 -15.58 -10.49 11.74
CA GLU A 70 -15.58 -10.32 10.30
C GLU A 70 -14.35 -9.47 9.95
N TYR A 71 -13.28 -10.15 9.54
CA TYR A 71 -12.22 -9.45 8.82
C TYR A 71 -12.86 -8.89 7.55
N ARG A 72 -12.60 -7.62 7.29
CA ARG A 72 -13.06 -6.99 6.07
C ARG A 72 -12.58 -7.85 4.89
N MET A 73 -13.50 -8.57 4.28
CA MET A 73 -13.17 -9.40 3.12
C MET A 73 -12.60 -8.47 2.04
N ALA A 74 -11.49 -8.87 1.47
CA ALA A 74 -10.93 -8.16 0.34
C ALA A 74 -12.02 -7.99 -0.72
N LEU A 75 -12.11 -6.79 -1.28
CA LEU A 75 -13.07 -6.47 -2.33
C LEU A 75 -12.99 -7.50 -3.47
N THR A 76 -14.12 -7.94 -3.92
CA THR A 76 -14.22 -8.81 -5.11
C THR A 76 -13.71 -8.09 -6.35
N THR A 77 -13.37 -8.82 -7.38
CA THR A 77 -12.94 -8.24 -8.67
C THR A 77 -14.00 -7.29 -9.26
N GLN A 78 -15.28 -7.63 -9.10
CA GLN A 78 -16.38 -6.79 -9.59
C GLN A 78 -16.50 -5.47 -8.81
N GLU A 79 -16.37 -5.53 -7.48
CA GLU A 79 -16.37 -4.35 -6.64
C GLU A 79 -15.17 -3.45 -6.94
N LYS A 80 -13.97 -4.02 -7.08
CA LYS A 80 -12.77 -3.28 -7.47
C LYS A 80 -12.93 -2.59 -8.82
N GLU A 81 -13.50 -3.27 -9.79
CA GLU A 81 -13.75 -2.70 -11.12
C GLU A 81 -14.77 -1.54 -11.08
N LYS A 82 -15.81 -1.69 -10.27
CA LYS A 82 -16.79 -0.60 -10.06
C LYS A 82 -16.12 0.61 -9.43
N ILE A 83 -15.38 0.41 -8.35
CA ILE A 83 -14.64 1.49 -7.64
C ILE A 83 -13.65 2.16 -8.59
N ARG A 84 -12.87 1.38 -9.36
CA ARG A 84 -11.93 1.92 -10.34
C ARG A 84 -12.59 2.90 -11.32
N ARG A 85 -13.75 2.52 -11.85
CA ARG A 85 -14.50 3.39 -12.79
C ARG A 85 -15.00 4.66 -12.11
N GLU A 86 -15.51 4.55 -10.89
CA GLU A 86 -16.00 5.68 -10.10
C GLU A 86 -14.85 6.66 -9.74
N GLU A 87 -13.72 6.16 -9.28
CA GLU A 87 -12.53 6.96 -9.00
C GLU A 87 -11.98 7.61 -10.26
N ARG A 88 -11.88 6.84 -11.37
CA ARG A 88 -11.40 7.37 -12.66
C ARG A 88 -12.28 8.48 -13.18
N ALA A 89 -13.60 8.39 -13.01
CA ALA A 89 -14.54 9.41 -13.43
C ALA A 89 -14.40 10.73 -12.63
N GLN A 90 -13.84 10.67 -11.44
CA GLN A 90 -13.59 11.84 -10.58
C GLN A 90 -12.18 12.44 -10.77
N TYR A 91 -11.32 11.77 -11.53
CA TYR A 91 -9.99 12.28 -11.79
C TYR A 91 -10.04 13.57 -12.61
N THR A 92 -9.26 14.55 -12.19
CA THR A 92 -9.09 15.83 -12.88
C THR A 92 -7.60 16.13 -13.07
N SER A 93 -7.28 16.83 -14.18
CA SER A 93 -5.92 17.37 -14.37
C SER A 93 -5.59 18.42 -13.31
N VAL A 94 -4.30 18.54 -13.01
CA VAL A 94 -3.81 19.65 -12.19
C VAL A 94 -3.73 20.89 -13.06
N LYS A 95 -4.24 22.01 -12.59
CA LYS A 95 -4.30 23.25 -13.34
C LYS A 95 -3.65 24.40 -12.60
N LEU A 96 -2.80 25.10 -13.30
CA LEU A 96 -2.28 26.40 -12.89
C LEU A 96 -2.91 27.50 -13.75
N ASP A 97 -3.75 28.33 -13.19
CA ASP A 97 -4.47 29.36 -13.96
C ASP A 97 -3.59 30.56 -14.35
N LYS A 98 -2.63 30.92 -13.49
CA LYS A 98 -1.70 32.04 -13.73
C LYS A 98 -0.44 31.90 -12.87
N LEU A 99 0.65 32.55 -13.33
CA LEU A 99 1.81 32.75 -12.47
C LEU A 99 1.50 33.83 -11.42
N THR A 100 1.87 33.57 -10.17
CA THR A 100 1.59 34.48 -9.05
C THR A 100 2.81 35.28 -8.63
N ALA A 101 4.01 34.87 -9.03
CA ALA A 101 5.29 35.52 -8.72
C ALA A 101 6.35 35.12 -9.75
N ASP A 102 7.54 35.68 -9.63
CA ASP A 102 8.71 35.30 -10.46
C ASP A 102 9.08 33.82 -10.26
N ARG A 103 8.90 33.31 -9.04
CA ARG A 103 8.95 31.90 -8.71
C ARG A 103 7.58 31.46 -8.21
N THR A 104 6.95 30.60 -8.95
CA THR A 104 5.67 29.98 -8.58
C THR A 104 5.89 28.50 -8.35
N GLU A 105 5.40 27.99 -7.24
CA GLU A 105 5.42 26.57 -6.91
C GLU A 105 4.01 26.00 -6.98
N LEU A 106 3.88 24.83 -7.59
CA LEU A 106 2.64 24.11 -7.73
C LEU A 106 2.83 22.70 -7.18
N SER A 107 2.09 22.34 -6.12
CA SER A 107 2.07 20.97 -5.65
C SER A 107 1.35 20.07 -6.67
N LEU A 108 1.96 18.94 -6.95
CA LEU A 108 1.39 17.87 -7.74
C LEU A 108 0.88 16.72 -6.85
N ASP A 109 0.86 16.90 -5.54
CA ASP A 109 0.26 15.95 -4.62
C ASP A 109 -1.23 15.74 -4.93
N GLY A 110 -1.71 14.56 -4.65
CA GLY A 110 -3.11 14.23 -4.89
C GLY A 110 -3.29 12.95 -5.72
N ASN A 111 -4.38 12.87 -6.46
CA ASN A 111 -4.72 11.68 -7.22
C ASN A 111 -4.01 11.66 -8.57
N TRP A 112 -3.24 10.61 -8.82
CA TRP A 112 -2.59 10.34 -10.09
C TRP A 112 -3.20 9.12 -10.76
N LEU A 113 -3.15 9.08 -12.07
CA LEU A 113 -3.41 7.88 -12.84
C LEU A 113 -2.28 6.87 -12.59
N PHE A 114 -2.65 5.63 -12.36
CA PHE A 114 -1.73 4.57 -11.97
C PHE A 114 -1.96 3.30 -12.78
N MET A 115 -0.90 2.72 -13.32
CA MET A 115 -0.96 1.48 -14.08
C MET A 115 0.15 0.53 -13.63
N PRO A 116 -0.18 -0.59 -12.98
CA PRO A 116 0.78 -1.62 -12.63
C PRO A 116 1.43 -2.24 -13.87
N ASP A 117 2.70 -2.61 -13.75
CA ASP A 117 3.48 -3.24 -14.83
C ASP A 117 2.85 -4.53 -15.36
N TYR A 118 2.27 -5.35 -14.48
CA TYR A 118 1.64 -6.61 -14.88
C TYR A 118 0.35 -6.43 -15.72
N GLN A 119 -0.24 -5.24 -15.73
CA GLN A 119 -1.43 -4.92 -16.54
C GLN A 119 -1.09 -4.24 -17.87
N LEU A 120 0.13 -3.73 -18.02
CA LEU A 120 0.57 -3.03 -19.20
C LEU A 120 1.82 -3.68 -19.78
N ASN A 121 1.62 -4.51 -20.79
CA ASN A 121 2.71 -5.25 -21.44
C ASN A 121 3.51 -4.43 -22.45
N ASP A 122 3.11 -3.20 -22.73
CA ASP A 122 3.71 -2.34 -23.74
C ASP A 122 4.07 -0.97 -23.15
N LYS A 123 5.38 -0.77 -22.91
CA LYS A 123 5.94 0.47 -22.37
C LYS A 123 5.59 1.69 -23.24
N THR A 124 5.51 1.52 -24.55
CA THR A 124 5.22 2.64 -25.46
C THR A 124 3.83 3.21 -25.24
N LYS A 125 2.87 2.38 -24.84
CA LYS A 125 1.52 2.82 -24.48
C LYS A 125 1.49 3.64 -23.20
N ALA A 126 2.32 3.30 -22.21
CA ALA A 126 2.41 4.08 -20.99
C ALA A 126 2.97 5.48 -21.22
N ILE A 127 3.92 5.59 -22.14
CA ILE A 127 4.61 6.84 -22.45
C ILE A 127 3.77 7.73 -23.38
N SER A 128 2.98 7.13 -24.28
CA SER A 128 2.23 7.88 -25.30
C SER A 128 1.15 8.78 -24.68
N MET A 129 1.12 10.01 -25.14
CA MET A 129 0.05 10.98 -24.79
C MET A 129 -1.31 10.61 -25.40
N GLN A 130 -1.33 9.79 -26.43
CA GLN A 130 -2.55 9.39 -27.17
C GLN A 130 -3.18 8.13 -26.61
N THR A 131 -2.56 7.48 -25.63
CA THR A 131 -3.10 6.27 -25.04
C THR A 131 -4.36 6.59 -24.23
N ASN A 132 -5.40 5.83 -24.50
CA ASN A 132 -6.60 5.85 -23.67
C ASN A 132 -6.24 5.40 -22.27
N ASP A 133 -6.46 6.25 -21.28
CA ASP A 133 -6.16 6.00 -19.87
C ASP A 133 -7.40 5.68 -19.01
N ASN A 134 -8.56 5.37 -19.66
CA ASN A 134 -9.79 5.04 -18.95
C ASN A 134 -9.67 3.78 -18.07
N ASP A 135 -8.77 2.88 -18.41
CA ASP A 135 -8.52 1.64 -17.65
C ASP A 135 -7.48 1.80 -16.54
N TRP A 136 -6.93 2.98 -16.38
CA TRP A 136 -5.99 3.26 -15.31
C TRP A 136 -6.68 3.34 -13.97
N HIS A 137 -5.95 2.98 -12.93
CA HIS A 137 -6.36 3.14 -11.54
C HIS A 137 -6.05 4.55 -11.05
N ILE A 138 -6.57 4.87 -9.88
CA ILE A 138 -6.19 6.08 -9.15
C ILE A 138 -5.30 5.71 -7.98
N MET A 139 -4.23 6.47 -7.81
CA MET A 139 -3.29 6.31 -6.71
C MET A 139 -2.99 7.66 -6.08
N PRO A 140 -3.18 7.83 -4.77
CA PRO A 140 -2.78 9.05 -4.09
C PRO A 140 -1.25 9.20 -4.12
N VAL A 141 -0.77 10.41 -4.27
CA VAL A 141 0.65 10.77 -4.19
C VAL A 141 0.76 11.91 -3.16
N PRO A 142 1.64 11.81 -2.16
CA PRO A 142 2.57 10.71 -1.90
C PRO A 142 1.87 9.50 -1.27
N ALA A 143 2.18 8.29 -1.72
CA ALA A 143 1.79 7.03 -1.09
C ALA A 143 2.62 5.85 -1.63
N PHE A 144 2.50 4.71 -0.98
CA PHE A 144 3.08 3.47 -1.42
C PHE A 144 1.99 2.49 -1.88
N TRP A 145 2.25 1.70 -2.92
CA TRP A 145 1.29 0.70 -3.38
C TRP A 145 1.34 -0.62 -2.61
N ASN A 146 2.33 -0.81 -1.73
CA ASN A 146 2.47 -1.98 -0.86
C ASN A 146 2.59 -1.55 0.61
N PRO A 147 2.23 -2.41 1.56
CA PRO A 147 2.32 -2.09 2.98
C PRO A 147 3.75 -1.73 3.37
N ILE A 148 3.88 -0.63 4.09
CA ILE A 148 5.17 -0.16 4.58
C ILE A 148 5.41 -0.77 5.95
N ARG A 149 6.57 -1.36 6.14
CA ARG A 149 6.99 -1.77 7.46
C ARG A 149 7.58 -0.60 8.25
N ILE A 150 7.43 -0.69 9.49
CA ILE A 150 7.68 0.08 10.70
C ILE A 150 8.82 1.09 10.68
N TRP A 151 9.93 0.79 10.06
CA TRP A 151 11.11 1.65 10.16
C TRP A 151 10.96 3.03 9.49
N LEU A 152 10.00 3.17 8.59
CA LEU A 152 9.69 4.47 7.95
C LEU A 152 8.92 5.43 8.87
N HIS A 153 8.38 4.95 9.97
CA HIS A 153 7.59 5.75 10.90
C HIS A 153 8.31 6.07 12.21
N GLY A 154 9.61 5.85 12.29
CA GLY A 154 10.36 6.03 13.51
C GLY A 154 10.07 4.99 14.61
N GLU A 155 9.19 4.06 14.32
CA GLU A 155 8.92 2.89 15.15
C GLU A 155 9.89 1.82 14.75
N THR A 156 11.00 1.89 15.39
CA THR A 156 12.12 1.05 15.11
C THR A 156 11.84 -0.40 15.40
N MET A 157 12.53 -1.25 14.68
CA MET A 157 12.70 -2.64 15.05
C MET A 157 12.94 -2.76 16.56
N PRO A 158 12.35 -3.74 17.23
CA PRO A 158 12.55 -3.93 18.65
C PRO A 158 14.05 -3.93 18.94
N SER A 159 14.47 -2.97 19.75
CA SER A 159 15.83 -2.95 20.24
C SER A 159 16.00 -4.13 21.18
N PRO A 160 16.99 -4.98 21.00
CA PRO A 160 17.23 -6.08 21.93
C PRO A 160 17.53 -5.62 23.35
N THR A 161 17.71 -4.33 23.59
CA THR A 161 18.13 -3.76 24.88
C THR A 161 17.28 -2.57 25.36
N GLY A 162 16.24 -2.16 24.61
CA GLY A 162 15.43 -0.98 24.94
C GLY A 162 13.98 -1.29 25.32
N PRO A 163 13.27 -0.30 25.91
CA PRO A 163 11.85 -0.44 26.12
C PRO A 163 11.18 -0.70 24.79
N GLN A 164 10.48 -1.79 24.70
CA GLN A 164 9.74 -2.18 23.51
C GLN A 164 8.70 -1.09 23.22
N HIS A 165 8.74 -0.52 22.05
CA HIS A 165 7.68 0.35 21.58
C HIS A 165 6.44 -0.51 21.46
N LYS A 166 5.48 -0.24 22.34
CA LYS A 166 4.25 -1.02 22.41
C LYS A 166 3.50 -0.90 21.07
N GLY A 167 3.49 -1.96 20.29
CA GLY A 167 2.38 -2.38 19.45
C GLY A 167 1.75 -1.42 18.44
N VAL A 168 2.26 -0.21 18.28
CA VAL A 168 1.75 0.74 17.28
C VAL A 168 2.05 0.22 15.88
N SER A 169 3.10 -0.52 15.75
CA SER A 169 3.59 -1.09 14.50
C SER A 169 2.65 -2.11 13.88
N ASP A 170 2.10 -3.01 14.66
CA ASP A 170 1.25 -4.08 14.12
C ASP A 170 -0.10 -3.52 13.69
N THR A 171 -0.66 -2.60 14.47
CA THR A 171 -1.89 -1.89 14.12
C THR A 171 -1.69 -1.06 12.85
N TYR A 172 -0.58 -0.35 12.74
CA TYR A 172 -0.27 0.44 11.56
C TYR A 172 -0.06 -0.45 10.34
N TYR A 173 0.73 -1.51 10.47
CA TYR A 173 0.95 -2.45 9.37
C TYR A 173 -0.34 -3.13 8.92
N GLN A 174 -1.25 -3.44 9.83
CA GLN A 174 -2.56 -3.97 9.48
C GLN A 174 -3.40 -2.95 8.72
N GLN A 175 -3.41 -1.69 9.14
CA GLN A 175 -4.11 -0.61 8.43
C GLN A 175 -3.54 -0.42 7.02
N GLU A 176 -2.22 -0.45 6.85
CA GLU A 176 -1.57 -0.38 5.55
C GLU A 176 -1.89 -1.58 4.67
N THR A 177 -1.95 -2.77 5.26
CA THR A 177 -2.35 -3.99 4.55
C THR A 177 -3.79 -3.89 4.09
N ASP A 178 -4.70 -3.47 4.96
CA ASP A 178 -6.12 -3.28 4.64
C ASP A 178 -6.31 -2.22 3.55
N ARG A 179 -5.54 -1.14 3.60
CA ARG A 179 -5.51 -0.12 2.56
C ARG A 179 -5.09 -0.71 1.21
N CYS A 180 -4.01 -1.47 1.18
CA CYS A 180 -3.49 -2.07 -0.04
C CYS A 180 -4.40 -3.18 -0.59
N GLU A 181 -5.07 -3.96 0.25
CA GLU A 181 -6.06 -4.95 -0.18
C GLU A 181 -7.29 -4.30 -0.83
N ASN A 182 -7.60 -3.06 -0.44
CA ASN A 182 -8.70 -2.29 -1.01
C ASN A 182 -8.34 -1.54 -2.30
N TYR A 183 -7.09 -1.55 -2.75
CA TYR A 183 -6.75 -1.01 -4.06
C TYR A 183 -7.49 -1.74 -5.18
N THR A 184 -7.82 -1.01 -6.21
CA THR A 184 -8.50 -1.55 -7.39
C THR A 184 -7.62 -2.44 -8.27
N PHE A 185 -6.32 -2.49 -7.96
CA PHE A 185 -5.31 -3.38 -8.56
C PHE A 185 -4.74 -4.36 -7.53
N ASN A 186 -3.98 -5.33 -7.99
CA ASN A 186 -3.32 -6.29 -7.11
C ASN A 186 -1.91 -5.82 -6.76
N TYR A 187 -1.76 -5.23 -5.57
CA TYR A 187 -0.48 -4.69 -5.12
C TYR A 187 0.61 -5.76 -5.00
N ARG A 188 0.26 -7.01 -4.66
CA ARG A 188 1.23 -8.11 -4.51
C ARG A 188 1.89 -8.51 -5.84
N LYS A 189 1.23 -8.22 -6.97
CA LYS A 189 1.74 -8.47 -8.31
C LYS A 189 2.48 -7.27 -8.92
N THR A 190 2.42 -6.11 -8.26
CA THR A 190 2.98 -4.86 -8.77
C THR A 190 4.46 -4.76 -8.40
N GLY A 191 5.34 -5.04 -9.31
CA GLY A 191 6.79 -4.88 -9.16
C GLY A 191 7.27 -3.49 -9.54
N ALA A 192 6.65 -2.92 -10.56
CA ALA A 192 6.83 -1.56 -11.02
C ALA A 192 5.48 -0.97 -11.46
N ALA A 193 5.42 0.33 -11.61
CA ALA A 193 4.17 0.97 -12.03
C ALA A 193 4.43 2.26 -12.80
N TRP A 194 3.46 2.62 -13.61
CA TRP A 194 3.39 3.88 -14.30
C TRP A 194 2.50 4.83 -13.54
N TYR A 195 3.00 6.02 -13.30
CA TYR A 195 2.23 7.15 -12.78
C TYR A 195 2.07 8.17 -13.90
N ARG A 196 0.88 8.74 -14.04
CA ARG A 196 0.60 9.80 -15.01
C ARG A 196 -0.18 10.91 -14.37
N GLN A 197 0.24 12.14 -14.62
CA GLN A 197 -0.49 13.34 -14.24
C GLN A 197 -0.62 14.25 -15.47
N TRP A 198 -1.82 14.73 -15.70
CA TRP A 198 -2.08 15.74 -16.69
C TRP A 198 -1.97 17.13 -16.04
N LEU A 199 -1.15 17.98 -16.63
CA LEU A 199 -0.85 19.31 -16.11
C LEU A 199 -1.22 20.36 -17.17
N GLU A 200 -2.11 21.27 -16.80
CA GLU A 200 -2.50 22.41 -17.63
C GLU A 200 -1.79 23.67 -17.11
N LEU A 201 -0.99 24.26 -17.95
CA LEU A 201 -0.19 25.43 -17.63
C LEU A 201 -0.70 26.65 -18.40
N PRO A 202 -0.67 27.86 -17.80
CA PRO A 202 -1.07 29.08 -18.48
C PRO A 202 -0.02 29.50 -19.53
N ALA A 203 -0.44 30.31 -20.49
CA ALA A 203 0.42 30.72 -21.61
C ALA A 203 1.64 31.56 -21.16
N ASP A 204 1.57 32.19 -20.01
CA ASP A 204 2.64 33.05 -19.45
C ASP A 204 3.84 32.25 -18.89
N VAL A 205 3.76 30.91 -18.85
CA VAL A 205 4.92 30.03 -18.59
C VAL A 205 5.89 29.97 -19.76
N LYS A 206 5.48 30.44 -20.94
CA LYS A 206 6.36 30.43 -22.11
C LYS A 206 7.60 31.29 -21.87
N GLY A 207 8.77 30.70 -22.10
CA GLY A 207 10.06 31.33 -21.83
C GLY A 207 10.50 31.33 -20.38
N LYS A 208 9.75 30.70 -19.48
CA LYS A 208 10.16 30.47 -18.10
C LYS A 208 10.86 29.13 -17.97
N GLN A 209 11.68 28.98 -16.94
CA GLN A 209 12.24 27.69 -16.56
C GLN A 209 11.21 26.90 -15.76
N LEU A 210 11.03 25.65 -16.13
CA LEU A 210 10.14 24.71 -15.43
C LEU A 210 10.96 23.55 -14.88
N THR A 211 10.84 23.30 -13.60
CA THR A 211 11.51 22.20 -12.91
C THR A 211 10.48 21.32 -12.22
N LEU A 212 10.54 20.02 -12.44
CA LEU A 212 9.84 19.04 -11.62
C LEU A 212 10.75 18.61 -10.47
N SER A 213 10.27 18.76 -9.25
CA SER A 213 10.97 18.35 -8.03
C SER A 213 10.26 17.17 -7.41
N PHE A 214 11.03 16.16 -7.02
CA PHE A 214 10.57 14.95 -6.36
C PHE A 214 11.31 14.85 -5.02
N ASP A 215 10.57 14.76 -3.92
CA ASP A 215 11.16 14.62 -2.59
C ASP A 215 11.81 13.25 -2.42
N ALA A 216 11.14 12.20 -2.89
CA ALA A 216 11.70 10.86 -2.97
C ALA A 216 10.88 9.95 -3.89
N VAL A 217 11.55 9.05 -4.59
CA VAL A 217 10.91 7.94 -5.29
C VAL A 217 11.70 6.66 -5.02
N SER A 218 11.05 5.70 -4.39
CA SER A 218 11.68 4.41 -4.07
C SER A 218 11.52 3.45 -5.24
N LYS A 219 12.53 2.91 -5.75
CA LYS A 219 14.00 2.88 -5.69
C LYS A 219 14.60 3.48 -6.93
N MET A 220 13.86 3.40 -8.04
CA MET A 220 14.24 3.89 -9.36
C MET A 220 13.06 4.60 -10.00
N ALA A 221 13.31 5.73 -10.62
CA ALA A 221 12.33 6.47 -11.40
C ALA A 221 12.88 6.75 -12.80
N GLU A 222 12.03 6.60 -13.80
CA GLU A 222 12.21 7.15 -15.15
C GLU A 222 11.10 8.18 -15.37
N VAL A 223 11.47 9.39 -15.74
CA VAL A 223 10.54 10.49 -15.94
C VAL A 223 10.39 10.77 -17.44
N TYR A 224 9.16 10.82 -17.88
CA TYR A 224 8.78 11.16 -19.25
C TYR A 224 7.86 12.36 -19.23
N ILE A 225 8.07 13.30 -20.13
CA ILE A 225 7.22 14.49 -20.29
C ILE A 225 6.78 14.54 -21.74
N ASN A 226 5.48 14.61 -21.97
CA ASN A 226 4.88 14.66 -23.30
C ASN A 226 5.36 13.54 -24.23
N GLY A 227 5.61 12.36 -23.69
CA GLY A 227 6.06 11.18 -24.45
C GLY A 227 7.58 11.09 -24.65
N GLU A 228 8.36 12.02 -24.17
CA GLU A 228 9.80 12.07 -24.32
C GLU A 228 10.51 11.84 -22.99
N ALA A 229 11.63 11.12 -23.01
CA ALA A 229 12.42 10.88 -21.79
C ALA A 229 13.02 12.20 -21.30
N ALA A 230 12.76 12.52 -20.04
CA ALA A 230 13.17 13.77 -19.40
C ALA A 230 14.27 13.57 -18.37
N GLY A 231 14.28 12.44 -17.68
CA GLY A 231 15.29 12.14 -16.66
C GLY A 231 15.09 10.80 -16.00
N SER A 232 15.99 10.46 -15.11
CA SER A 232 15.90 9.26 -14.27
C SER A 232 16.62 9.47 -12.95
N ASN A 233 16.24 8.71 -11.93
CA ASN A 233 16.92 8.70 -10.64
C ASN A 233 16.97 7.28 -10.08
N ILE A 234 18.05 6.99 -9.34
CA ILE A 234 18.21 5.76 -8.58
C ILE A 234 18.52 6.16 -7.14
N GLY A 235 17.61 5.85 -6.24
CA GLY A 235 17.71 6.17 -4.82
C GLY A 235 16.39 5.95 -4.11
N MET A 236 16.40 5.92 -2.76
CA MET A 236 15.20 5.71 -1.97
C MET A 236 14.78 6.94 -1.16
N PHE A 237 15.74 7.78 -0.77
CA PHE A 237 15.55 8.81 0.25
C PHE A 237 16.07 10.18 -0.15
N GLY A 238 16.54 10.32 -1.37
CA GLY A 238 17.05 11.59 -1.88
C GLY A 238 16.04 12.28 -2.78
N ASP A 239 15.95 13.58 -2.66
CA ASP A 239 15.28 14.43 -3.63
C ASP A 239 16.03 14.47 -4.96
N PHE A 240 15.31 14.69 -6.04
CA PHE A 240 15.88 14.93 -7.34
C PHE A 240 15.01 15.86 -8.16
N GLN A 241 15.61 16.45 -9.18
CA GLN A 241 14.95 17.40 -10.04
C GLN A 241 15.14 17.06 -11.52
N VAL A 242 14.14 17.41 -12.31
CA VAL A 242 14.14 17.23 -13.75
C VAL A 242 13.81 18.57 -14.41
N ASP A 243 14.64 19.03 -15.32
CA ASP A 243 14.35 20.20 -16.15
C ASP A 243 13.28 19.86 -17.18
N ALA A 244 12.10 20.42 -17.00
CA ALA A 244 10.93 20.23 -17.85
C ALA A 244 10.77 21.35 -18.91
N THR A 245 11.64 22.35 -18.94
CA THR A 245 11.49 23.57 -19.75
C THR A 245 11.34 23.26 -21.25
N ARG A 246 12.18 22.38 -21.79
CA ARG A 246 12.17 22.04 -23.22
C ARG A 246 10.93 21.27 -23.68
N PHE A 247 10.16 20.70 -22.74
CA PHE A 247 8.99 19.88 -23.03
C PHE A 247 7.69 20.68 -23.00
N LEU A 248 7.75 21.98 -22.67
CA LEU A 248 6.58 22.85 -22.70
C LEU A 248 6.01 22.87 -24.13
N ARG A 249 4.74 22.56 -24.24
CA ARG A 249 4.00 22.69 -25.49
C ARG A 249 3.01 23.84 -25.35
N PRO A 250 2.84 24.66 -26.40
CA PRO A 250 1.87 25.76 -26.37
C PRO A 250 0.44 25.24 -26.30
#